data_5ec3914bd10bd84c6aa0ebb796a8b8f0
#
_entry.id   5ec3914bd10bd84c6aa0ebb796a8b8f0
#
_cell.length_a   1.000
_cell.length_b   1.000
_cell.length_c   1.000
_cell.angle_alpha   90.00
_cell.angle_beta   90.00
_cell.angle_gamma   90.00
#
_symmetry.space_group_name_H-M   'P 1'
#
loop_
_entity.id
_entity.type
_entity.pdbx_description
1 polymer ?
#
loop_
_entity_poly.entity_id
_entity_poly.type
_entity_poly.pdbx_seq_one_letter_code
_entity_poly.pdbx_strand_id
1 'polypeptide(L)'
;MVLVTGGAGGIGQSICRAFSSEGAMVVVHYHKSEEEAISLCNEIGGTAIQADLRSQKSADSLVDEIVSKLGSLDVCIANAGSYPVESKPLWEIEAERWSETISSNLGVTVNTSRSFLRHASKSRSGSLVLVGSTSGVYGEAGHSDYAAAKGAITSGLLMSMKNDVSKIGGVRVNAVAPGWTITPKKVEQGIEESLVERATATMSLKKLATPEDVAMAVVALSSDVISGHVSGQVIEVAGGMEGRLIP
;
A
#
# COMPACT_ATOMS: atom_id res chain seq x y z
N MET A 1 -1.75 -3.76 -17.37
CA MET A 1 -1.11 -2.50 -16.87
C MET A 1 -1.35 -2.33 -15.38
N VAL A 2 -0.31 -2.07 -14.61
CA VAL A 2 -0.37 -1.95 -13.14
C VAL A 2 0.22 -0.60 -12.72
N LEU A 3 -0.50 0.16 -11.90
CA LEU A 3 0.02 1.34 -11.20
C LEU A 3 0.38 0.95 -9.76
N VAL A 4 1.61 1.24 -9.34
CA VAL A 4 2.04 1.13 -7.94
C VAL A 4 2.34 2.51 -7.39
N THR A 5 1.46 3.03 -6.53
CA THR A 5 1.74 4.32 -5.88
C THR A 5 2.79 4.17 -4.78
N GLY A 6 3.73 5.13 -4.70
CA GLY A 6 4.90 4.97 -3.84
C GLY A 6 5.79 3.80 -4.26
N GLY A 7 5.83 3.50 -5.57
CA GLY A 7 6.56 2.37 -6.14
C GLY A 7 8.08 2.43 -5.93
N ALA A 8 8.64 3.63 -5.70
CA ALA A 8 10.05 3.82 -5.38
C ALA A 8 10.42 3.51 -3.91
N GLY A 9 9.44 3.31 -3.02
CA GLY A 9 9.66 2.96 -1.61
C GLY A 9 9.97 1.47 -1.40
N GLY A 10 10.43 1.09 -0.20
CA GLY A 10 10.92 -0.27 0.07
C GLY A 10 9.94 -1.40 -0.28
N ILE A 11 8.69 -1.34 0.21
CA ILE A 11 7.65 -2.32 -0.17
C ILE A 11 7.22 -2.12 -1.62
N GLY A 12 7.08 -0.87 -2.07
CA GLY A 12 6.66 -0.54 -3.43
C GLY A 12 7.57 -1.10 -4.50
N GLN A 13 8.89 -1.06 -4.30
CA GLN A 13 9.86 -1.64 -5.24
C GLN A 13 9.68 -3.15 -5.41
N SER A 14 9.49 -3.89 -4.31
CA SER A 14 9.26 -5.33 -4.37
C SER A 14 7.92 -5.66 -5.04
N ILE A 15 6.88 -4.84 -4.82
CA ILE A 15 5.61 -4.97 -5.56
C ILE A 15 5.83 -4.77 -7.06
N CYS A 16 6.56 -3.71 -7.46
CA CYS A 16 6.86 -3.45 -8.87
C CYS A 16 7.63 -4.61 -9.53
N ARG A 17 8.66 -5.13 -8.86
CA ARG A 17 9.43 -6.30 -9.33
C ARG A 17 8.56 -7.54 -9.47
N ALA A 18 7.72 -7.82 -8.47
CA ALA A 18 6.82 -8.97 -8.50
C ALA A 18 5.84 -8.90 -9.68
N PHE A 19 5.21 -7.75 -9.94
CA PHE A 19 4.34 -7.59 -11.11
C PHE A 19 5.09 -7.69 -12.43
N SER A 20 6.30 -7.14 -12.52
CA SER A 20 7.12 -7.25 -13.73
C SER A 20 7.52 -8.70 -14.00
N SER A 21 7.85 -9.49 -12.97
CA SER A 21 8.18 -10.92 -13.13
C SER A 21 6.99 -11.76 -13.63
N GLU A 22 5.76 -11.31 -13.35
CA GLU A 22 4.51 -11.88 -13.88
C GLU A 22 4.16 -11.34 -15.29
N GLY A 23 5.04 -10.58 -15.94
CA GLY A 23 4.85 -10.05 -17.28
C GLY A 23 3.96 -8.81 -17.37
N ALA A 24 3.63 -8.15 -16.25
CA ALA A 24 2.86 -6.93 -16.27
C ALA A 24 3.69 -5.72 -16.68
N MET A 25 3.11 -4.80 -17.45
CA MET A 25 3.66 -3.45 -17.61
C MET A 25 3.39 -2.65 -16.35
N VAL A 26 4.46 -2.13 -15.72
CA VAL A 26 4.38 -1.46 -14.42
C VAL A 26 4.63 0.03 -14.54
N VAL A 27 3.73 0.82 -13.97
CA VAL A 27 3.91 2.25 -13.74
C VAL A 27 4.36 2.46 -12.29
N VAL A 28 5.57 2.96 -12.13
CA VAL A 28 6.19 3.29 -10.85
C VAL A 28 5.88 4.75 -10.52
N HIS A 29 4.88 4.98 -9.67
CA HIS A 29 4.63 6.33 -9.19
C HIS A 29 5.59 6.70 -8.06
N TYR A 30 6.10 7.94 -8.11
CA TYR A 30 6.90 8.55 -7.05
C TYR A 30 6.47 9.99 -6.77
N HIS A 31 6.83 10.52 -5.59
CA HIS A 31 6.64 11.93 -5.26
C HIS A 31 7.97 12.68 -5.23
N LYS A 32 8.97 12.17 -4.49
CA LYS A 32 10.28 12.80 -4.30
C LYS A 32 11.46 11.90 -4.67
N SER A 33 11.27 10.60 -4.70
CA SER A 33 12.32 9.59 -4.94
C SER A 33 12.45 9.31 -6.44
N GLU A 34 12.92 10.30 -7.21
CA GLU A 34 13.04 10.22 -8.67
C GLU A 34 14.13 9.24 -9.11
N GLU A 35 15.30 9.31 -8.48
CA GLU A 35 16.44 8.47 -8.82
C GLU A 35 16.12 6.99 -8.61
N GLU A 36 15.51 6.64 -7.48
CA GLU A 36 15.10 5.28 -7.18
C GLU A 36 14.00 4.80 -8.14
N ALA A 37 13.06 5.67 -8.51
CA ALA A 37 12.01 5.34 -9.47
C ALA A 37 12.58 5.05 -10.86
N ILE A 38 13.48 5.90 -11.35
CA ILE A 38 14.14 5.74 -12.65
C ILE A 38 15.02 4.48 -12.65
N SER A 39 15.81 4.27 -11.60
CA SER A 39 16.66 3.08 -11.45
C SER A 39 15.82 1.79 -11.51
N LEU A 40 14.71 1.75 -10.75
CA LEU A 40 13.78 0.62 -10.78
C LEU A 40 13.14 0.41 -12.16
N CYS A 41 12.72 1.49 -12.82
CA CYS A 41 12.13 1.39 -14.16
C CYS A 41 13.12 0.84 -15.18
N ASN A 42 14.40 1.22 -15.10
CA ASN A 42 15.46 0.67 -15.96
C ASN A 42 15.67 -0.84 -15.70
N GLU A 43 15.54 -1.28 -14.45
CA GLU A 43 15.65 -2.69 -14.06
C GLU A 43 14.50 -3.53 -14.61
N ILE A 44 13.24 -3.05 -14.45
CA ILE A 44 12.04 -3.84 -14.72
C ILE A 44 11.37 -3.53 -16.07
N GLY A 45 11.89 -2.60 -16.85
CA GLY A 45 11.24 -2.13 -18.08
C GLY A 45 9.96 -1.34 -17.82
N GLY A 46 9.85 -0.66 -16.68
CA GLY A 46 8.66 0.09 -16.28
C GLY A 46 8.65 1.55 -16.75
N THR A 47 7.64 2.30 -16.34
CA THR A 47 7.50 3.74 -16.59
C THR A 47 7.40 4.49 -15.26
N ALA A 48 8.28 5.48 -15.03
CA ALA A 48 8.22 6.34 -13.85
C ALA A 48 7.33 7.56 -14.10
N ILE A 49 6.42 7.86 -13.18
CA ILE A 49 5.57 9.07 -13.24
C ILE A 49 5.53 9.73 -11.86
N GLN A 50 5.81 11.04 -11.85
CA GLN A 50 5.74 11.86 -10.65
C GLN A 50 4.33 12.41 -10.42
N ALA A 51 3.87 12.34 -9.15
CA ALA A 51 2.65 13.05 -8.74
C ALA A 51 2.66 13.34 -7.23
N ASP A 52 2.00 14.43 -6.78
CA ASP A 52 1.64 14.61 -5.37
C ASP A 52 0.20 14.14 -5.15
N LEU A 53 0.03 12.93 -4.64
CA LEU A 53 -1.27 12.31 -4.43
C LEU A 53 -2.08 12.91 -3.26
N ARG A 54 -1.53 13.87 -2.52
CA ARG A 54 -2.31 14.66 -1.56
C ARG A 54 -3.30 15.57 -2.28
N SER A 55 -3.04 15.87 -3.56
CA SER A 55 -3.95 16.59 -4.44
C SER A 55 -4.79 15.63 -5.27
N GLN A 56 -6.13 15.72 -5.17
CA GLN A 56 -7.04 14.94 -6.02
C GLN A 56 -6.81 15.23 -7.51
N LYS A 57 -6.56 16.50 -7.87
CA LYS A 57 -6.29 16.88 -9.26
C LYS A 57 -5.03 16.20 -9.80
N SER A 58 -3.99 16.07 -8.99
CA SER A 58 -2.75 15.39 -9.37
C SER A 58 -2.96 13.88 -9.51
N ALA A 59 -3.76 13.27 -8.63
CA ALA A 59 -4.13 11.86 -8.74
C ALA A 59 -4.98 11.58 -10.01
N ASP A 60 -5.92 12.46 -10.34
CA ASP A 60 -6.70 12.36 -11.57
C ASP A 60 -5.79 12.49 -12.81
N SER A 61 -4.88 13.48 -12.83
CA SER A 61 -3.92 13.67 -13.92
C SER A 61 -3.00 12.46 -14.10
N LEU A 62 -2.55 11.82 -13.02
CA LEU A 62 -1.73 10.61 -13.07
C LEU A 62 -2.46 9.46 -13.80
N VAL A 63 -3.71 9.19 -13.42
CA VAL A 63 -4.50 8.12 -14.05
C VAL A 63 -4.80 8.46 -15.51
N ASP A 64 -5.17 9.70 -15.81
CA ASP A 64 -5.45 10.15 -17.18
C ASP A 64 -4.20 10.06 -18.06
N GLU A 65 -3.02 10.40 -17.54
CA GLU A 65 -1.74 10.27 -18.24
C GLU A 65 -1.41 8.81 -18.55
N ILE A 66 -1.58 7.90 -17.58
CA ILE A 66 -1.35 6.47 -17.78
C ILE A 66 -2.26 5.94 -18.90
N VAL A 67 -3.55 6.21 -18.81
CA VAL A 67 -4.53 5.72 -19.78
C VAL A 67 -4.28 6.31 -21.17
N SER A 68 -3.96 7.60 -21.28
CA SER A 68 -3.72 8.25 -22.56
C SER A 68 -2.43 7.79 -23.25
N LYS A 69 -1.36 7.55 -22.49
CA LYS A 69 -0.05 7.17 -23.03
C LYS A 69 0.12 5.66 -23.23
N LEU A 70 -0.49 4.86 -22.34
CA LEU A 70 -0.24 3.42 -22.23
C LEU A 70 -1.48 2.57 -22.57
N GLY A 71 -2.64 3.20 -22.77
CA GLY A 71 -3.86 2.59 -23.29
C GLY A 71 -4.79 1.98 -22.26
N SER A 72 -4.31 1.43 -21.14
CA SER A 72 -5.16 0.84 -20.08
C SER A 72 -4.58 1.05 -18.69
N LEU A 73 -5.41 0.82 -17.68
CA LEU A 73 -4.99 0.68 -16.30
C LEU A 73 -5.89 -0.37 -15.63
N ASP A 74 -5.39 -1.56 -15.44
CA ASP A 74 -6.18 -2.73 -15.01
C ASP A 74 -6.07 -2.96 -13.50
N VAL A 75 -4.89 -2.67 -12.93
CA VAL A 75 -4.59 -2.88 -11.51
C VAL A 75 -4.01 -1.61 -10.90
N CYS A 76 -4.51 -1.24 -9.74
CA CYS A 76 -3.96 -0.13 -8.96
C CYS A 76 -3.61 -0.59 -7.54
N ILE A 77 -2.36 -0.34 -7.14
CA ILE A 77 -1.89 -0.60 -5.79
C ILE A 77 -1.73 0.73 -5.06
N ALA A 78 -2.64 1.01 -4.14
CA ALA A 78 -2.61 2.20 -3.30
C ALA A 78 -1.65 1.96 -2.12
N ASN A 79 -0.36 2.00 -2.42
CA ASN A 79 0.73 1.72 -1.48
C ASN A 79 1.36 3.00 -0.91
N ALA A 80 1.25 4.15 -1.59
CA ALA A 80 1.84 5.40 -1.11
C ALA A 80 1.42 5.74 0.32
N GLY A 81 2.40 6.12 1.14
CA GLY A 81 2.19 6.50 2.53
C GLY A 81 3.52 6.81 3.21
N SER A 82 3.44 7.36 4.41
CA SER A 82 4.61 7.66 5.25
C SER A 82 4.39 7.19 6.68
N TYR A 83 5.47 6.75 7.31
CA TYR A 83 5.46 6.37 8.72
C TYR A 83 6.15 7.47 9.53
N PRO A 84 5.50 8.04 10.57
CA PRO A 84 6.13 9.02 11.45
C PRO A 84 7.29 8.38 12.22
N VAL A 85 8.48 9.00 12.17
CA VAL A 85 9.69 8.42 12.78
C VAL A 85 9.65 8.51 14.30
N GLU A 86 9.13 9.64 14.82
CA GLU A 86 9.10 9.92 16.25
C GLU A 86 7.88 9.28 16.93
N SER A 87 8.11 8.49 17.96
CA SER A 87 7.05 7.92 18.80
C SER A 87 6.57 8.96 19.82
N LYS A 88 5.28 9.33 19.79
CA LYS A 88 4.65 10.27 20.76
C LYS A 88 3.30 9.71 21.20
N PRO A 89 2.97 9.73 22.50
CA PRO A 89 1.63 9.40 22.95
C PRO A 89 0.62 10.42 22.39
N LEU A 90 -0.65 10.01 22.24
CA LEU A 90 -1.69 10.81 21.58
C LEU A 90 -1.76 12.26 22.07
N TRP A 91 -1.63 12.48 23.39
CA TRP A 91 -1.73 13.79 23.99
C TRP A 91 -0.53 14.72 23.75
N GLU A 92 0.54 14.21 23.12
CA GLU A 92 1.72 14.96 22.71
C GLU A 92 1.84 15.09 21.20
N ILE A 93 0.94 14.47 20.42
CA ILE A 93 0.92 14.62 18.97
C ILE A 93 0.32 15.98 18.61
N GLU A 94 1.12 16.82 17.97
CA GLU A 94 0.71 18.13 17.48
C GLU A 94 -0.33 18.00 16.35
N ALA A 95 -1.25 18.96 16.27
CA ALA A 95 -2.32 18.96 15.27
C ALA A 95 -1.78 18.92 13.82
N GLU A 96 -0.66 19.57 13.58
CA GLU A 96 0.03 19.62 12.29
C GLU A 96 0.55 18.23 11.90
N ARG A 97 1.21 17.52 12.82
CA ARG A 97 1.67 16.14 12.60
C ARG A 97 0.49 15.21 12.34
N TRP A 98 -0.58 15.34 13.15
CA TRP A 98 -1.80 14.56 12.94
C TRP A 98 -2.36 14.76 11.53
N SER A 99 -2.53 16.02 11.11
CA SER A 99 -3.08 16.37 9.80
C SER A 99 -2.20 15.88 8.66
N GLU A 100 -0.87 16.02 8.77
CA GLU A 100 0.08 15.53 7.77
C GLU A 100 0.05 14.00 7.67
N THR A 101 0.01 13.28 8.80
CA THR A 101 -0.06 11.82 8.82
C THR A 101 -1.36 11.30 8.19
N ILE A 102 -2.50 11.91 8.49
CA ILE A 102 -3.78 11.58 7.86
C ILE A 102 -3.72 11.88 6.35
N SER A 103 -3.23 13.04 5.95
CA SER A 103 -3.14 13.44 4.54
C SER A 103 -2.20 12.53 3.74
N SER A 104 -1.03 12.22 4.28
CA SER A 104 0.00 11.41 3.60
C SER A 104 -0.27 9.90 3.61
N ASN A 105 -1.27 9.41 4.32
CA ASN A 105 -1.67 8.02 4.34
C ASN A 105 -3.11 7.83 3.84
N LEU A 106 -4.11 8.25 4.62
CA LEU A 106 -5.51 8.11 4.24
C LEU A 106 -5.86 8.99 3.04
N GLY A 107 -5.44 10.26 3.04
CA GLY A 107 -5.72 11.20 1.96
C GLY A 107 -5.21 10.72 0.60
N VAL A 108 -3.94 10.30 0.53
CA VAL A 108 -3.35 9.80 -0.72
C VAL A 108 -4.01 8.50 -1.19
N THR A 109 -4.39 7.61 -0.26
CA THR A 109 -5.13 6.38 -0.57
C THR A 109 -6.51 6.69 -1.13
N VAL A 110 -7.25 7.62 -0.53
CA VAL A 110 -8.58 8.06 -1.01
C VAL A 110 -8.47 8.66 -2.40
N ASN A 111 -7.54 9.60 -2.62
CA ASN A 111 -7.39 10.26 -3.91
C ASN A 111 -7.00 9.28 -5.01
N THR A 112 -6.06 8.38 -4.75
CA THR A 112 -5.67 7.29 -5.67
C THR A 112 -6.87 6.40 -6.01
N SER A 113 -7.57 5.92 -4.98
CA SER A 113 -8.73 5.03 -5.16
C SER A 113 -9.84 5.67 -5.98
N ARG A 114 -10.17 6.95 -5.71
CA ARG A 114 -11.19 7.70 -6.47
C ARG A 114 -10.82 7.84 -7.93
N SER A 115 -9.58 8.20 -8.25
CA SER A 115 -9.12 8.36 -9.62
C SER A 115 -9.13 7.04 -10.38
N PHE A 116 -8.62 5.97 -9.76
CA PHE A 116 -8.67 4.62 -10.35
C PHE A 116 -10.10 4.12 -10.55
N LEU A 117 -10.96 4.18 -9.52
CA LEU A 117 -12.33 3.68 -9.60
C LEU A 117 -13.18 4.48 -10.61
N ARG A 118 -12.91 5.77 -10.81
CA ARG A 118 -13.52 6.58 -11.86
C ARG A 118 -13.12 6.08 -13.26
N HIS A 119 -11.88 5.64 -13.46
CA HIS A 119 -11.45 4.98 -14.68
C HIS A 119 -12.10 3.59 -14.81
N ALA A 120 -12.00 2.74 -13.80
CA ALA A 120 -12.55 1.39 -13.79
C ALA A 120 -14.07 1.35 -13.97
N SER A 121 -14.79 2.42 -13.59
CA SER A 121 -16.24 2.53 -13.83
C SER A 121 -16.59 2.61 -15.33
N LYS A 122 -15.67 3.11 -16.15
CA LYS A 122 -15.84 3.20 -17.62
C LYS A 122 -15.42 1.91 -18.30
N SER A 123 -14.28 1.32 -17.90
CA SER A 123 -13.78 0.04 -18.45
C SER A 123 -14.58 -1.17 -17.93
N ARG A 124 -15.30 -1.04 -16.82
CA ARG A 124 -16.07 -2.07 -16.12
C ARG A 124 -15.23 -3.26 -15.66
N SER A 125 -13.95 -3.04 -15.45
CA SER A 125 -12.98 -4.05 -15.00
C SER A 125 -11.87 -3.39 -14.19
N GLY A 126 -11.30 -4.11 -13.22
CA GLY A 126 -10.13 -3.67 -12.50
C GLY A 126 -9.95 -4.30 -11.13
N SER A 127 -8.73 -4.24 -10.62
CA SER A 127 -8.39 -4.66 -9.26
C SER A 127 -7.70 -3.53 -8.51
N LEU A 128 -8.27 -3.15 -7.37
CA LEU A 128 -7.68 -2.18 -6.44
C LEU A 128 -7.21 -2.92 -5.19
N VAL A 129 -5.92 -2.79 -4.87
CA VAL A 129 -5.37 -3.30 -3.61
C VAL A 129 -4.84 -2.16 -2.77
N LEU A 130 -5.35 -2.05 -1.56
CA LEU A 130 -4.95 -1.04 -0.58
C LEU A 130 -3.84 -1.60 0.31
N VAL A 131 -2.86 -0.77 0.65
CA VAL A 131 -1.82 -1.14 1.62
C VAL A 131 -2.11 -0.47 2.97
N GLY A 132 -2.69 -1.27 3.86
CA GLY A 132 -2.94 -0.93 5.26
C GLY A 132 -1.71 -1.10 6.13
N SER A 133 -1.91 -1.56 7.35
CA SER A 133 -0.88 -1.94 8.33
C SER A 133 -1.52 -2.71 9.49
N THR A 134 -0.79 -3.61 10.15
CA THR A 134 -1.21 -4.19 11.43
C THR A 134 -1.37 -3.14 12.54
N SER A 135 -0.69 -1.99 12.44
CA SER A 135 -0.93 -0.84 13.32
C SER A 135 -2.38 -0.36 13.25
N GLY A 136 -3.03 -0.47 12.08
CA GLY A 136 -4.45 -0.14 11.92
C GLY A 136 -5.41 -1.22 12.44
N VAL A 137 -4.93 -2.43 12.68
CA VAL A 137 -5.71 -3.57 13.21
C VAL A 137 -5.59 -3.67 14.73
N TYR A 138 -4.35 -3.64 15.23
CA TYR A 138 -4.04 -3.86 16.66
C TYR A 138 -3.71 -2.59 17.42
N GLY A 139 -3.57 -1.45 16.72
CA GLY A 139 -3.03 -0.21 17.30
C GLY A 139 -1.50 -0.25 17.39
N GLU A 140 -0.90 0.92 17.61
CA GLU A 140 0.53 1.06 17.82
C GLU A 140 0.78 2.21 18.80
N ALA A 141 1.36 1.89 19.96
CA ALA A 141 1.69 2.89 20.96
C ALA A 141 2.67 3.93 20.39
N GLY A 142 2.37 5.20 20.59
CA GLY A 142 3.17 6.30 20.08
C GLY A 142 2.91 6.70 18.61
N HIS A 143 2.00 6.01 17.90
CA HIS A 143 1.69 6.25 16.50
C HIS A 143 0.17 6.20 16.23
N SER A 144 -0.62 6.77 17.13
CA SER A 144 -2.09 6.76 17.05
C SER A 144 -2.62 7.47 15.81
N ASP A 145 -1.94 8.48 15.30
CA ASP A 145 -2.21 9.17 14.03
C ASP A 145 -2.07 8.22 12.83
N TYR A 146 -0.98 7.46 12.78
CA TYR A 146 -0.75 6.46 11.74
C TYR A 146 -1.71 5.26 11.86
N ALA A 147 -1.90 4.75 13.07
CA ALA A 147 -2.83 3.66 13.34
C ALA A 147 -4.27 4.02 12.93
N ALA A 148 -4.72 5.25 13.25
CA ALA A 148 -6.03 5.75 12.84
C ALA A 148 -6.16 5.82 11.31
N ALA A 149 -5.16 6.36 10.60
CA ALA A 149 -5.16 6.42 9.14
C ALA A 149 -5.23 5.03 8.50
N LYS A 150 -4.41 4.09 8.98
CA LYS A 150 -4.34 2.72 8.43
C LYS A 150 -5.56 1.88 8.80
N GLY A 151 -6.13 2.07 9.98
CA GLY A 151 -7.39 1.46 10.39
C GLY A 151 -8.58 1.96 9.55
N ALA A 152 -8.64 3.27 9.26
CA ALA A 152 -9.67 3.82 8.39
C ALA A 152 -9.61 3.21 6.97
N ILE A 153 -8.40 2.92 6.44
CA ILE A 153 -8.23 2.29 5.12
C ILE A 153 -8.81 0.87 5.10
N THR A 154 -8.48 0.03 6.09
CA THR A 154 -8.81 -1.40 6.08
C THR A 154 -10.22 -1.68 6.59
N SER A 155 -10.72 -0.92 7.57
CA SER A 155 -12.03 -1.18 8.19
C SER A 155 -13.17 -0.39 7.56
N GLY A 156 -13.01 0.93 7.37
CA GLY A 156 -14.08 1.78 6.86
C GLY A 156 -14.08 1.90 5.34
N LEU A 157 -12.98 2.41 4.78
CA LEU A 157 -12.87 2.74 3.36
C LEU A 157 -13.02 1.49 2.46
N LEU A 158 -12.27 0.44 2.75
CA LEU A 158 -12.36 -0.84 2.02
C LEU A 158 -13.79 -1.37 2.01
N MET A 159 -14.45 -1.41 3.18
CA MET A 159 -15.78 -2.00 3.31
C MET A 159 -16.86 -1.20 2.57
N SER A 160 -16.72 0.13 2.48
CA SER A 160 -17.57 0.95 1.65
C SER A 160 -17.31 0.72 0.16
N MET A 161 -16.05 0.79 -0.26
CA MET A 161 -15.69 0.67 -1.68
C MET A 161 -16.06 -0.68 -2.28
N LYS A 162 -15.91 -1.81 -1.56
CA LYS A 162 -16.33 -3.13 -2.07
C LYS A 162 -17.83 -3.17 -2.39
N ASN A 163 -18.66 -2.38 -1.67
CA ASN A 163 -20.09 -2.27 -1.93
C ASN A 163 -20.37 -1.31 -3.09
N ASP A 164 -19.65 -0.19 -3.16
CA ASP A 164 -19.81 0.81 -4.22
C ASP A 164 -19.51 0.22 -5.61
N VAL A 165 -18.45 -0.60 -5.73
CA VAL A 165 -18.04 -1.23 -7.00
C VAL A 165 -19.03 -2.27 -7.50
N SER A 166 -20.00 -2.72 -6.70
CA SER A 166 -21.06 -3.63 -7.12
C SER A 166 -21.85 -3.09 -8.33
N LYS A 167 -21.98 -1.76 -8.43
CA LYS A 167 -22.66 -1.08 -9.53
C LYS A 167 -21.85 -1.05 -10.83
N ILE A 168 -20.52 -1.21 -10.70
CA ILE A 168 -19.63 -1.24 -11.87
C ILE A 168 -19.62 -2.63 -12.50
N GLY A 169 -19.61 -3.69 -11.68
CA GLY A 169 -19.37 -5.08 -12.08
C GLY A 169 -17.90 -5.28 -12.49
N GLY A 170 -17.34 -6.45 -12.33
CA GLY A 170 -15.97 -6.78 -12.75
C GLY A 170 -14.83 -6.00 -12.07
N VAL A 171 -15.11 -5.27 -10.97
CA VAL A 171 -14.11 -4.56 -10.18
C VAL A 171 -14.02 -5.17 -8.78
N ARG A 172 -12.80 -5.46 -8.33
CA ARG A 172 -12.53 -6.00 -7.00
C ARG A 172 -11.73 -4.98 -6.18
N VAL A 173 -11.99 -4.92 -4.88
CA VAL A 173 -11.25 -4.07 -3.95
C VAL A 173 -10.87 -4.90 -2.74
N ASN A 174 -9.56 -5.02 -2.48
CA ASN A 174 -9.02 -5.76 -1.34
C ASN A 174 -7.92 -4.94 -0.64
N ALA A 175 -7.40 -5.43 0.46
CA ALA A 175 -6.28 -4.82 1.16
C ALA A 175 -5.27 -5.87 1.64
N VAL A 176 -4.03 -5.44 1.80
CA VAL A 176 -3.03 -6.12 2.61
C VAL A 176 -2.74 -5.27 3.86
N ALA A 177 -2.47 -5.91 4.98
CA ALA A 177 -2.04 -5.26 6.21
C ALA A 177 -0.65 -5.81 6.62
N PRO A 178 0.45 -5.20 6.13
CA PRO A 178 1.77 -5.60 6.52
C PRO A 178 2.02 -5.38 8.01
N GLY A 179 2.71 -6.34 8.64
CA GLY A 179 3.29 -6.18 9.96
C GLY A 179 4.70 -5.60 9.89
N TRP A 180 5.54 -5.96 10.85
CA TRP A 180 6.94 -5.56 10.88
C TRP A 180 7.67 -6.11 9.66
N THR A 181 8.00 -5.20 8.74
CA THR A 181 8.64 -5.53 7.45
C THR A 181 10.04 -4.96 7.42
N ILE A 182 11.03 -5.79 7.09
CA ILE A 182 12.44 -5.42 6.95
C ILE A 182 12.65 -4.81 5.57
N THR A 183 12.65 -3.48 5.47
CA THR A 183 12.99 -2.81 4.21
C THR A 183 14.51 -2.61 4.08
N PRO A 184 15.08 -2.50 2.87
CA PRO A 184 16.50 -2.24 2.66
C PRO A 184 17.02 -1.07 3.50
N LYS A 185 16.27 0.02 3.59
CA LYS A 185 16.62 1.18 4.41
C LYS A 185 16.76 0.84 5.90
N LYS A 186 15.90 -0.04 6.44
CA LYS A 186 16.01 -0.49 7.83
C LYS A 186 17.22 -1.37 8.05
N VAL A 187 17.57 -2.21 7.07
CA VAL A 187 18.79 -3.04 7.11
C VAL A 187 20.05 -2.16 7.16
N GLU A 188 20.12 -1.13 6.31
CA GLU A 188 21.23 -0.17 6.29
C GLU A 188 21.36 0.61 7.60
N GLN A 189 20.25 0.92 8.27
CA GLN A 189 20.22 1.61 9.56
C GLN A 189 20.63 0.73 10.73
N GLY A 190 20.76 -0.58 10.51
CA GLY A 190 20.96 -1.57 11.55
C GLY A 190 19.67 -1.91 12.30
N ILE A 191 19.42 -3.20 12.49
CA ILE A 191 18.26 -3.68 13.24
C ILE A 191 18.79 -4.28 14.55
N GLU A 192 18.41 -3.68 15.67
CA GLU A 192 18.77 -4.21 16.98
C GLU A 192 18.05 -5.54 17.23
N GLU A 193 18.77 -6.54 17.74
CA GLU A 193 18.22 -7.86 18.06
C GLU A 193 17.04 -7.75 19.05
N SER A 194 17.14 -6.90 20.05
CA SER A 194 16.09 -6.59 21.01
C SER A 194 14.79 -6.09 20.36
N LEU A 195 14.90 -5.35 19.24
CA LEU A 195 13.76 -4.92 18.46
C LEU A 195 13.10 -6.10 17.73
N VAL A 196 13.91 -6.99 17.16
CA VAL A 196 13.41 -8.21 16.49
C VAL A 196 12.68 -9.10 17.49
N GLU A 197 13.27 -9.37 18.65
CA GLU A 197 12.65 -10.16 19.72
C GLU A 197 11.30 -9.58 20.15
N ARG A 198 11.25 -8.27 20.40
CA ARG A 198 10.04 -7.56 20.80
C ARG A 198 8.96 -7.61 19.71
N ALA A 199 9.35 -7.37 18.46
CA ALA A 199 8.42 -7.37 17.32
C ALA A 199 7.85 -8.78 17.07
N THR A 200 8.67 -9.83 17.22
CA THR A 200 8.27 -11.22 16.98
C THR A 200 7.61 -11.88 18.18
N ALA A 201 7.66 -11.29 19.37
CA ALA A 201 7.05 -11.85 20.59
C ALA A 201 5.54 -12.13 20.43
N THR A 202 4.85 -11.34 19.60
CA THR A 202 3.42 -11.50 19.29
C THR A 202 3.13 -12.31 18.02
N MET A 203 4.17 -12.81 17.34
CA MET A 203 4.05 -13.55 16.07
C MET A 203 4.25 -15.05 16.25
N SER A 204 3.42 -15.85 15.59
CA SER A 204 3.60 -17.30 15.55
C SER A 204 4.85 -17.71 14.77
N LEU A 205 5.16 -17.04 13.66
CA LEU A 205 6.30 -17.40 12.82
C LEU A 205 7.66 -16.94 13.36
N LYS A 206 7.71 -16.15 14.42
CA LYS A 206 8.94 -15.66 15.07
C LYS A 206 9.98 -15.07 14.08
N LYS A 207 9.53 -14.48 12.99
CA LYS A 207 10.37 -13.79 11.99
C LYS A 207 9.67 -12.53 11.49
N LEU A 208 10.45 -11.52 11.12
CA LEU A 208 9.94 -10.34 10.44
C LEU A 208 9.58 -10.65 8.99
N ALA A 209 8.60 -9.95 8.43
CA ALA A 209 8.27 -10.05 7.02
C ALA A 209 9.32 -9.36 6.16
N THR A 210 9.49 -9.84 4.93
CA THR A 210 10.24 -9.14 3.88
C THR A 210 9.29 -8.33 3.00
N PRO A 211 9.78 -7.34 2.24
CA PRO A 211 8.95 -6.66 1.24
C PRO A 211 8.37 -7.60 0.19
N GLU A 212 9.08 -8.69 -0.14
CA GLU A 212 8.65 -9.74 -1.07
C GLU A 212 7.45 -10.53 -0.51
N ASP A 213 7.42 -10.85 0.79
CA ASP A 213 6.26 -11.49 1.42
C ASP A 213 4.98 -10.65 1.21
N VAL A 214 5.11 -9.32 1.35
CA VAL A 214 4.00 -8.38 1.12
C VAL A 214 3.64 -8.31 -0.37
N ALA A 215 4.64 -8.23 -1.25
CA ALA A 215 4.45 -8.13 -2.69
C ALA A 215 3.69 -9.32 -3.26
N MET A 216 4.03 -10.53 -2.83
CA MET A 216 3.35 -11.75 -3.30
C MET A 216 1.88 -11.81 -2.87
N ALA A 217 1.54 -11.34 -1.67
CA ALA A 217 0.15 -11.22 -1.24
C ALA A 217 -0.63 -10.18 -2.09
N VAL A 218 0.01 -9.07 -2.45
CA VAL A 218 -0.57 -8.05 -3.34
C VAL A 218 -0.81 -8.60 -4.73
N VAL A 219 0.14 -9.30 -5.33
CA VAL A 219 0.01 -9.94 -6.65
C VAL A 219 -1.13 -10.97 -6.63
N ALA A 220 -1.18 -11.83 -5.61
CA ALA A 220 -2.25 -12.83 -5.48
C ALA A 220 -3.64 -12.19 -5.42
N LEU A 221 -3.83 -11.12 -4.64
CA LEU A 221 -5.11 -10.40 -4.56
C LEU A 221 -5.45 -9.66 -5.86
N SER A 222 -4.46 -9.27 -6.65
CA SER A 222 -4.66 -8.56 -7.90
C SER A 222 -5.05 -9.49 -9.05
N SER A 223 -4.64 -10.76 -8.99
CA SER A 223 -4.87 -11.75 -10.05
C SER A 223 -6.33 -12.21 -10.10
N ASP A 224 -6.95 -12.14 -11.27
CA ASP A 224 -8.30 -12.69 -11.47
C ASP A 224 -8.30 -14.22 -11.50
N VAL A 225 -7.19 -14.84 -11.87
CA VAL A 225 -7.05 -16.32 -11.85
C VAL A 225 -7.01 -16.86 -10.42
N ILE A 226 -6.29 -16.16 -9.52
CA ILE A 226 -6.12 -16.60 -8.13
C ILE A 226 -7.28 -16.10 -7.26
N SER A 227 -7.67 -14.84 -7.42
CA SER A 227 -8.57 -14.12 -6.52
C SER A 227 -9.79 -13.51 -7.22
N GLY A 228 -10.22 -14.08 -8.37
CA GLY A 228 -11.32 -13.53 -9.18
C GLY A 228 -12.66 -13.42 -8.45
N HIS A 229 -12.87 -14.16 -7.37
CA HIS A 229 -14.07 -14.08 -6.53
C HIS A 229 -13.78 -13.57 -5.10
N VAL A 230 -12.65 -12.86 -4.91
CA VAL A 230 -12.23 -12.29 -3.63
C VAL A 230 -12.36 -10.77 -3.70
N SER A 231 -13.22 -10.19 -2.87
CA SER A 231 -13.39 -8.73 -2.73
C SER A 231 -13.78 -8.38 -1.29
N GLY A 232 -13.26 -7.26 -0.79
CA GLY A 232 -13.49 -6.79 0.57
C GLY A 232 -12.67 -7.53 1.64
N GLN A 233 -11.61 -8.22 1.25
CA GLN A 233 -10.76 -8.95 2.18
C GLN A 233 -9.52 -8.14 2.58
N VAL A 234 -9.08 -8.34 3.82
CA VAL A 234 -7.80 -7.85 4.34
C VAL A 234 -6.92 -9.07 4.60
N ILE A 235 -5.77 -9.14 3.94
CA ILE A 235 -4.77 -10.18 4.24
C ILE A 235 -3.68 -9.55 5.11
N GLU A 236 -3.55 -10.05 6.33
CA GLU A 236 -2.45 -9.67 7.21
C GLU A 236 -1.18 -10.44 6.83
N VAL A 237 -0.13 -9.71 6.45
CA VAL A 237 1.20 -10.26 6.18
C VAL A 237 2.07 -9.98 7.39
N ALA A 238 1.82 -10.72 8.47
CA ALA A 238 2.29 -10.38 9.81
C ALA A 238 2.77 -11.58 10.64
N GLY A 239 3.02 -12.73 10.02
CA GLY A 239 3.53 -13.91 10.71
C GLY A 239 2.61 -14.48 11.80
N GLY A 240 1.30 -14.25 11.68
CA GLY A 240 0.33 -14.68 12.69
C GLY A 240 0.36 -13.82 13.96
N MET A 241 0.57 -12.50 13.81
CA MET A 241 0.50 -11.53 14.92
C MET A 241 -0.88 -11.55 15.58
N GLU A 242 -0.95 -11.61 16.90
CA GLU A 242 -2.21 -11.66 17.65
C GLU A 242 -2.42 -10.48 18.62
N GLY A 243 -1.55 -9.50 18.67
CA GLY A 243 -1.65 -8.39 19.64
C GLY A 243 -1.41 -8.79 21.11
N ARG A 244 -1.03 -10.05 21.38
CA ARG A 244 -0.65 -10.57 22.69
C ARG A 244 0.67 -11.35 22.59
N LEU A 245 1.36 -11.54 23.70
CA LEU A 245 2.58 -12.37 23.75
C LEU A 245 2.20 -13.83 23.47
N ILE A 246 2.99 -14.46 22.61
CA ILE A 246 2.88 -15.89 22.30
C ILE A 246 4.11 -16.58 22.88
N PRO A 247 3.95 -17.60 23.75
CA PRO A 247 5.04 -18.34 24.39
C PRO A 247 6.01 -18.96 23.40
#